data_dafcc3c5725b17d73c244cd31ef67783
#
_entry.id   dafcc3c5725b17d73c244cd31ef67783
#
_cell.length_a   1.000
_cell.length_b   1.000
_cell.length_c   1.000
_cell.angle_alpha   90.00
_cell.angle_beta   90.00
_cell.angle_gamma   90.00
#
_symmetry.space_group_name_H-M   'P 1'
#
loop_
_entity.id
_entity.type
_entity.pdbx_description
1 polymer ?
#
loop_
_entity_poly.entity_id
_entity_poly.type
_entity_poly.pdbx_seq_one_letter_code
_entity_poly.pdbx_strand_id
1 'polypeptide(L)'
;MTVRQMLGQKLIFGFHGTALSGEFRALIREYKIGNVILFLRNVESAEQLRRLSAEIQDLILEVTGYPAFIVIDQEGGMVSRLPMDAVNVPGAMAVAATGEADNAGTAAKITIRQLKGLGVNFNMAPVLDVNTNPENPVIGVRSFGDDPQRVADFGEAAVRAYVNTGIFCCGKHFPGHGDTSVDSHLGLPRIEKTLEELESAELIPFRRCIEAGIPAIMSSHILFPKIEAENVPGTMSRTIITDVLKKRLGFKGLVFSDCMEMDAIQDYYGTPEGTVAAIKAGIDLAELSSTPQLMWDTARAVNEAAERGEFDMGEIRESVEKILAFKKKLAVQPEPGLCNLREDRAAVQEMNRKAITLCTGKLPRIDENTFFCGCGNFRASLVGNPEADMFHFPEYMAQAFGGGSFVIARNPDEVEIRTAVEKAKPYKRIVLGTINAHLYPGQLKLAEALAATGKELAVVALRNPYDIPLLPDCACKIAAYDYSTPCFRALEEAFRSGDMTGVMPVKL
;
A
#
# COMPACT_ATOMS: atom_id res chain seq x y z
N MET A 1 36.03 -1.50 -3.90
CA MET A 1 34.95 -1.68 -2.92
C MET A 1 35.24 -2.95 -2.13
N THR A 2 35.26 -2.91 -0.78
CA THR A 2 35.41 -4.10 0.06
C THR A 2 34.15 -4.96 0.08
N VAL A 3 34.24 -6.22 0.51
CA VAL A 3 33.06 -7.10 0.66
C VAL A 3 32.02 -6.46 1.57
N ARG A 4 32.40 -5.92 2.73
CA ARG A 4 31.52 -5.21 3.65
C ARG A 4 30.80 -4.02 2.98
N GLN A 5 31.52 -3.23 2.16
CA GLN A 5 30.91 -2.14 1.40
C GLN A 5 29.89 -2.65 0.37
N MET A 6 30.18 -3.76 -0.31
CA MET A 6 29.25 -4.38 -1.25
C MET A 6 27.98 -4.86 -0.55
N LEU A 7 28.13 -5.59 0.55
CA LEU A 7 26.99 -6.12 1.31
C LEU A 7 26.15 -5.01 1.94
N GLY A 8 26.76 -3.94 2.45
CA GLY A 8 26.04 -2.78 2.97
C GLY A 8 25.18 -2.08 1.92
N GLN A 9 25.55 -2.12 0.63
CA GLN A 9 24.68 -1.60 -0.45
C GLN A 9 23.44 -2.47 -0.68
N LYS A 10 23.43 -3.72 -0.26
CA LYS A 10 22.30 -4.66 -0.43
C LYS A 10 21.31 -4.61 0.74
N LEU A 11 21.55 -3.83 1.78
CA LEU A 11 20.69 -3.74 2.96
C LEU A 11 19.96 -2.39 3.00
N ILE A 12 18.68 -2.44 3.37
CA ILE A 12 17.82 -1.28 3.59
C ILE A 12 17.31 -1.39 5.02
N PHE A 13 17.60 -0.38 5.85
CA PHE A 13 17.19 -0.39 7.24
C PHE A 13 16.31 0.80 7.57
N GLY A 14 15.27 0.55 8.38
CA GLY A 14 14.46 1.58 9.00
C GLY A 14 14.97 1.96 10.39
N PHE A 15 14.33 2.92 11.03
CA PHE A 15 14.64 3.34 12.40
C PHE A 15 13.40 3.95 13.08
N HIS A 16 13.52 4.19 14.38
CA HIS A 16 12.48 4.85 15.16
C HIS A 16 12.80 6.34 15.39
N GLY A 17 11.74 7.16 15.37
CA GLY A 17 11.84 8.60 15.65
C GLY A 17 12.08 9.45 14.41
N THR A 18 12.00 10.76 14.60
CA THR A 18 12.03 11.79 13.55
C THR A 18 13.42 12.39 13.31
N ALA A 19 14.45 11.78 13.94
CA ALA A 19 15.86 12.11 13.79
C ALA A 19 16.73 10.85 13.89
N LEU A 20 17.91 10.86 13.26
CA LEU A 20 18.86 9.73 13.31
C LEU A 20 19.45 9.57 14.72
N SER A 21 19.23 8.42 15.34
CA SER A 21 19.85 8.08 16.63
C SER A 21 21.35 7.82 16.50
N GLY A 22 22.10 7.95 17.61
CA GLY A 22 23.52 7.59 17.66
C GLY A 22 23.76 6.12 17.31
N GLU A 23 22.89 5.22 17.77
CA GLU A 23 22.96 3.78 17.49
C GLU A 23 22.78 3.49 16.00
N PHE A 24 21.78 4.10 15.34
CA PHE A 24 21.54 3.91 13.91
C PHE A 24 22.71 4.46 13.06
N ARG A 25 23.29 5.61 13.47
CA ARG A 25 24.52 6.14 12.84
C ARG A 25 25.70 5.19 12.99
N ALA A 26 25.84 4.53 14.16
CA ALA A 26 26.90 3.55 14.40
C ALA A 26 26.73 2.32 13.50
N LEU A 27 25.50 1.80 13.35
CA LEU A 27 25.17 0.69 12.47
C LEU A 27 25.54 1.00 11.00
N ILE A 28 25.15 2.20 10.50
CA ILE A 28 25.49 2.66 9.15
C ILE A 28 27.03 2.70 8.96
N ARG A 29 27.76 3.24 9.93
CA ARG A 29 29.23 3.35 9.83
C ARG A 29 29.93 2.00 9.89
N GLU A 30 29.48 1.10 10.76
CA GLU A 30 30.08 -0.22 10.95
C GLU A 30 29.91 -1.10 9.71
N TYR A 31 28.67 -1.24 9.22
CA TYR A 31 28.33 -2.16 8.13
C TYR A 31 28.22 -1.49 6.77
N LYS A 32 28.50 -0.19 6.66
CA LYS A 32 28.44 0.57 5.39
C LYS A 32 27.07 0.51 4.73
N ILE A 33 25.99 0.59 5.55
CA ILE A 33 24.61 0.52 5.06
C ILE A 33 24.36 1.65 4.07
N GLY A 34 23.83 1.28 2.90
CA GLY A 34 23.69 2.20 1.77
C GLY A 34 22.29 2.76 1.57
N ASN A 35 21.27 2.27 2.30
CA ASN A 35 19.87 2.61 2.02
C ASN A 35 19.04 2.68 3.29
N VAL A 36 17.99 3.52 3.28
CA VAL A 36 17.10 3.73 4.43
C VAL A 36 15.65 3.70 3.96
N ILE A 37 14.78 3.04 4.75
CA ILE A 37 13.33 3.11 4.57
C ILE A 37 12.69 3.94 5.66
N LEU A 38 11.70 4.78 5.27
CA LEU A 38 10.97 5.68 6.15
C LEU A 38 9.51 5.23 6.29
N PHE A 39 8.99 5.39 7.50
CA PHE A 39 7.60 5.13 7.86
C PHE A 39 6.98 6.36 8.50
N LEU A 40 5.66 6.33 8.75
CA LEU A 40 4.96 7.46 9.35
C LEU A 40 5.57 7.89 10.71
N ARG A 41 6.16 6.95 11.47
CA ARG A 41 6.90 7.26 12.72
C ARG A 41 8.14 8.15 12.56
N ASN A 42 8.59 8.34 11.31
CA ASN A 42 9.72 9.21 10.98
C ASN A 42 9.28 10.60 10.47
N VAL A 43 7.96 10.87 10.45
CA VAL A 43 7.38 12.02 9.75
C VAL A 43 6.55 12.88 10.70
N GLU A 44 6.86 14.17 10.78
CA GLU A 44 6.09 15.20 11.49
C GLU A 44 5.53 16.26 10.52
N SER A 45 6.38 16.78 9.64
CA SER A 45 6.05 17.81 8.67
C SER A 45 6.91 17.68 7.42
N ALA A 46 6.51 18.33 6.33
CA ALA A 46 7.32 18.37 5.12
C ALA A 46 8.71 18.99 5.35
N GLU A 47 8.81 19.99 6.21
CA GLU A 47 10.10 20.60 6.53
C GLU A 47 11.01 19.67 7.34
N GLN A 48 10.45 19.01 8.37
CA GLN A 48 11.20 18.03 9.17
C GLN A 48 11.70 16.89 8.29
N LEU A 49 10.83 16.34 7.42
CA LEU A 49 11.19 15.20 6.56
C LEU A 49 12.28 15.59 5.53
N ARG A 50 12.23 16.79 4.98
CA ARG A 50 13.32 17.30 4.10
C ARG A 50 14.67 17.35 4.81
N ARG A 51 14.69 17.86 6.04
CA ARG A 51 15.93 17.91 6.84
C ARG A 51 16.45 16.53 7.13
N LEU A 52 15.57 15.61 7.53
CA LEU A 52 15.92 14.20 7.78
C LEU A 52 16.45 13.52 6.52
N SER A 53 15.81 13.71 5.38
CA SER A 53 16.26 13.15 4.09
C SER A 53 17.66 13.66 3.71
N ALA A 54 17.90 14.95 3.87
CA ALA A 54 19.23 15.55 3.61
C ALA A 54 20.29 14.95 4.56
N GLU A 55 19.99 14.86 5.86
CA GLU A 55 20.89 14.28 6.86
C GLU A 55 21.24 12.81 6.56
N ILE A 56 20.24 12.00 6.11
CA ILE A 56 20.46 10.63 5.66
C ILE A 56 21.40 10.60 4.45
N GLN A 57 21.17 11.45 3.45
CA GLN A 57 22.02 11.52 2.26
C GLN A 57 23.46 11.87 2.62
N ASP A 58 23.66 12.90 3.44
CA ASP A 58 24.99 13.35 3.84
C ASP A 58 25.77 12.25 4.59
N LEU A 59 25.11 11.60 5.56
CA LEU A 59 25.72 10.51 6.33
C LEU A 59 26.12 9.32 5.45
N ILE A 60 25.20 8.86 4.59
CA ILE A 60 25.44 7.69 3.75
C ILE A 60 26.48 7.99 2.67
N LEU A 61 26.45 9.19 2.10
CA LEU A 61 27.48 9.64 1.14
C LEU A 61 28.87 9.69 1.80
N GLU A 62 28.98 10.26 3.02
CA GLU A 62 30.20 10.26 3.82
C GLU A 62 30.76 8.86 4.04
N VAL A 63 29.87 7.92 4.42
CA VAL A 63 30.27 6.57 4.87
C VAL A 63 30.55 5.63 3.71
N THR A 64 29.81 5.74 2.59
CA THR A 64 29.83 4.76 1.50
C THR A 64 30.43 5.31 0.20
N GLY A 65 30.48 6.63 0.03
CA GLY A 65 30.86 7.29 -1.23
C GLY A 65 29.76 7.31 -2.29
N TYR A 66 28.52 6.86 -1.96
CA TYR A 66 27.40 6.79 -2.87
C TYR A 66 26.14 7.38 -2.22
N PRO A 67 25.20 7.97 -3.00
CA PRO A 67 23.94 8.45 -2.45
C PRO A 67 23.08 7.31 -1.92
N ALA A 68 22.18 7.63 -0.99
CA ALA A 68 21.24 6.67 -0.44
C ALA A 68 20.01 6.47 -1.34
N PHE A 69 19.47 5.24 -1.43
CA PHE A 69 18.05 5.09 -1.63
C PHE A 69 17.35 5.48 -0.32
N ILE A 70 16.49 6.50 -0.39
CA ILE A 70 15.54 6.84 0.69
C ILE A 70 14.19 6.35 0.22
N VAL A 71 13.74 5.28 0.84
CA VAL A 71 12.62 4.44 0.44
C VAL A 71 11.39 4.76 1.27
N ILE A 72 10.21 4.67 0.68
CA ILE A 72 8.93 4.89 1.36
C ILE A 72 7.80 4.05 0.72
N ASP A 73 6.83 3.59 1.52
CA ASP A 73 5.57 3.03 1.02
C ASP A 73 4.54 4.14 0.84
N GLN A 74 4.48 4.72 -0.34
CA GLN A 74 3.51 5.74 -0.69
C GLN A 74 2.61 5.23 -1.81
N GLU A 75 1.65 4.35 -1.44
CA GLU A 75 0.70 3.76 -2.38
C GLU A 75 -0.46 4.72 -2.71
N GLY A 76 -0.79 5.59 -1.79
CA GLY A 76 -2.00 6.43 -1.79
C GLY A 76 -3.11 5.86 -0.90
N GLY A 77 -4.20 6.61 -0.76
CA GLY A 77 -5.32 6.22 0.11
C GLY A 77 -4.84 5.91 1.52
N MET A 78 -5.14 4.70 1.98
CA MET A 78 -4.86 4.23 3.34
C MET A 78 -3.38 3.90 3.61
N VAL A 79 -2.57 3.73 2.57
CA VAL A 79 -1.13 3.44 2.69
C VAL A 79 -0.36 4.67 2.23
N SER A 80 -0.23 5.63 3.12
CA SER A 80 0.48 6.89 2.91
C SER A 80 1.41 7.17 4.08
N ARG A 81 2.61 7.61 3.77
CA ARG A 81 3.61 8.04 4.76
C ARG A 81 3.95 9.52 4.60
N LEU A 82 3.15 10.24 3.83
CA LEU A 82 3.32 11.67 3.63
C LEU A 82 2.89 12.45 4.89
N PRO A 83 3.52 13.59 5.17
CA PRO A 83 3.06 14.49 6.23
C PRO A 83 1.71 15.12 5.88
N MET A 84 0.99 15.60 6.90
CA MET A 84 -0.36 16.19 6.74
C MET A 84 -0.38 17.44 5.85
N ASP A 85 0.73 18.12 5.71
CA ASP A 85 0.91 19.29 4.84
C ASP A 85 1.33 18.94 3.40
N ALA A 86 1.33 17.67 3.04
CA ALA A 86 1.52 17.18 1.67
C ALA A 86 0.20 16.71 1.04
N VAL A 87 0.22 16.35 -0.24
CA VAL A 87 -0.96 15.86 -0.96
C VAL A 87 -0.90 14.34 -1.11
N ASN A 88 -1.80 13.63 -0.42
CA ASN A 88 -1.99 12.20 -0.62
C ASN A 88 -2.98 11.95 -1.76
N VAL A 89 -2.64 11.02 -2.67
CA VAL A 89 -3.51 10.59 -3.77
C VAL A 89 -4.50 9.52 -3.31
N PRO A 90 -5.64 9.29 -4.02
CA PRO A 90 -6.54 8.18 -3.70
C PRO A 90 -5.85 6.82 -3.82
N GLY A 91 -6.38 5.81 -3.11
CA GLY A 91 -5.91 4.43 -3.22
C GLY A 91 -6.16 3.82 -4.61
N ALA A 92 -5.44 2.75 -4.93
CA ALA A 92 -5.45 2.15 -6.27
C ALA A 92 -6.87 1.77 -6.75
N MET A 93 -7.72 1.16 -5.91
CA MET A 93 -9.08 0.80 -6.29
C MET A 93 -9.96 2.03 -6.55
N ALA A 94 -9.80 3.11 -5.77
CA ALA A 94 -10.49 4.39 -6.03
C ALA A 94 -10.03 5.01 -7.36
N VAL A 95 -8.73 4.98 -7.65
CA VAL A 95 -8.21 5.44 -8.95
C VAL A 95 -8.77 4.58 -10.09
N ALA A 96 -8.83 3.24 -9.92
CA ALA A 96 -9.41 2.34 -10.92
C ALA A 96 -10.93 2.59 -11.13
N ALA A 97 -11.64 2.94 -10.06
CA ALA A 97 -13.07 3.28 -10.13
C ALA A 97 -13.36 4.55 -10.96
N THR A 98 -12.38 5.40 -11.24
CA THR A 98 -12.54 6.51 -12.19
C THR A 98 -12.74 6.04 -13.63
N GLY A 99 -12.45 4.76 -13.95
CA GLY A 99 -12.60 4.17 -15.28
C GLY A 99 -11.49 4.52 -16.28
N GLU A 100 -10.56 5.40 -15.95
CA GLU A 100 -9.54 5.94 -16.84
C GLU A 100 -8.11 5.63 -16.31
N ALA A 101 -7.35 4.79 -17.00
CA ALA A 101 -5.99 4.41 -16.60
C ALA A 101 -5.04 5.61 -16.49
N ASP A 102 -5.25 6.67 -17.27
CA ASP A 102 -4.45 7.91 -17.21
C ASP A 102 -4.51 8.58 -15.83
N ASN A 103 -5.55 8.33 -15.04
CA ASN A 103 -5.64 8.82 -13.67
C ASN A 103 -4.60 8.16 -12.76
N ALA A 104 -4.18 6.91 -13.01
CA ALA A 104 -3.04 6.30 -12.30
C ALA A 104 -1.72 7.00 -12.64
N GLY A 105 -1.52 7.37 -13.90
CA GLY A 105 -0.38 8.20 -14.32
C GLY A 105 -0.39 9.59 -13.67
N THR A 106 -1.57 10.21 -13.55
CA THR A 106 -1.74 11.51 -12.87
C THR A 106 -1.45 11.39 -11.37
N ALA A 107 -2.00 10.38 -10.68
CA ALA A 107 -1.72 10.10 -9.27
C ALA A 107 -0.21 9.87 -9.04
N ALA A 108 0.45 9.09 -9.90
CA ALA A 108 1.89 8.87 -9.83
C ALA A 108 2.69 10.16 -10.00
N LYS A 109 2.34 11.04 -10.96
CA LYS A 109 2.99 12.36 -11.14
C LYS A 109 2.85 13.24 -9.91
N ILE A 110 1.68 13.26 -9.26
CA ILE A 110 1.46 13.98 -8.00
C ILE A 110 2.38 13.40 -6.91
N THR A 111 2.37 12.08 -6.73
CA THR A 111 3.24 11.40 -5.75
C THR A 111 4.72 11.72 -5.99
N ILE A 112 5.20 11.66 -7.24
CA ILE A 112 6.58 12.01 -7.61
C ILE A 112 6.93 13.44 -7.17
N ARG A 113 6.05 14.43 -7.37
CA ARG A 113 6.27 15.80 -6.92
C ARG A 113 6.39 15.88 -5.41
N GLN A 114 5.50 15.21 -4.67
CA GLN A 114 5.58 15.18 -3.21
C GLN A 114 6.92 14.58 -2.76
N LEU A 115 7.31 13.41 -3.30
CA LEU A 115 8.55 12.73 -2.93
C LEU A 115 9.79 13.55 -3.26
N LYS A 116 9.85 14.17 -4.45
CA LYS A 116 10.93 15.11 -4.78
C LYS A 116 11.00 16.28 -3.81
N GLY A 117 9.84 16.86 -3.48
CA GLY A 117 9.74 17.94 -2.53
C GLY A 117 10.23 17.59 -1.12
N LEU A 118 10.19 16.31 -0.76
CA LEU A 118 10.57 15.76 0.54
C LEU A 118 11.98 15.15 0.57
N GLY A 119 12.66 15.04 -0.57
CA GLY A 119 13.98 14.42 -0.69
C GLY A 119 13.94 12.87 -0.61
N VAL A 120 12.77 12.26 -0.81
CA VAL A 120 12.59 10.81 -0.94
C VAL A 120 12.72 10.42 -2.40
N ASN A 121 13.44 9.35 -2.70
CA ASN A 121 13.80 9.03 -4.09
C ASN A 121 13.42 7.61 -4.55
N PHE A 122 12.75 6.83 -3.68
CA PHE A 122 12.30 5.49 -4.02
C PHE A 122 10.92 5.21 -3.40
N ASN A 123 9.94 4.87 -4.23
CA ASN A 123 8.57 4.56 -3.80
C ASN A 123 8.25 3.07 -3.97
N MET A 124 7.80 2.40 -2.92
CA MET A 124 7.31 1.02 -2.94
C MET A 124 5.86 0.95 -3.42
N ALA A 125 5.63 1.41 -4.63
CA ALA A 125 4.38 1.39 -5.40
C ALA A 125 4.72 1.41 -6.91
N PRO A 126 3.81 0.95 -7.81
CA PRO A 126 2.41 0.56 -7.56
C PRO A 126 2.25 -0.87 -7.04
N VAL A 127 1.09 -1.14 -6.42
CA VAL A 127 0.62 -2.51 -6.15
C VAL A 127 0.12 -3.10 -7.47
N LEU A 128 0.68 -4.24 -7.87
CA LEU A 128 0.38 -4.95 -9.12
C LEU A 128 -0.39 -6.27 -8.84
N ASP A 129 -0.78 -6.50 -7.59
CA ASP A 129 -1.57 -7.67 -7.21
C ASP A 129 -2.96 -7.62 -7.83
N VAL A 130 -3.40 -8.72 -8.41
CA VAL A 130 -4.77 -8.91 -8.91
C VAL A 130 -5.61 -9.46 -7.75
N ASN A 131 -6.59 -8.70 -7.26
CA ASN A 131 -7.36 -9.07 -6.05
C ASN A 131 -8.46 -10.09 -6.38
N THR A 132 -8.08 -11.32 -6.68
CA THR A 132 -9.01 -12.39 -7.07
C THR A 132 -9.78 -12.98 -5.89
N ASN A 133 -9.28 -12.81 -4.65
CA ASN A 133 -9.95 -13.26 -3.44
C ASN A 133 -10.63 -12.08 -2.71
N PRO A 134 -11.99 -12.01 -2.67
CA PRO A 134 -12.72 -10.97 -1.93
C PRO A 134 -12.42 -10.95 -0.41
N GLU A 135 -12.04 -12.10 0.16
CA GLU A 135 -11.71 -12.23 1.58
C GLU A 135 -10.25 -11.89 1.89
N ASN A 136 -9.47 -11.45 0.89
CA ASN A 136 -8.07 -11.08 1.10
C ASN A 136 -7.95 -9.96 2.15
N PRO A 137 -7.27 -10.22 3.29
CA PRO A 137 -7.25 -9.26 4.40
C PRO A 137 -6.27 -8.11 4.19
N VAL A 138 -5.31 -8.23 3.27
CA VAL A 138 -4.19 -7.31 3.14
C VAL A 138 -4.19 -6.47 1.87
N ILE A 139 -4.65 -7.00 0.76
CA ILE A 139 -4.66 -6.31 -0.55
C ILE A 139 -5.95 -5.47 -0.70
N GLY A 140 -7.09 -6.07 -1.05
CA GLY A 140 -8.36 -5.36 -1.19
C GLY A 140 -8.22 -4.06 -1.99
N VAL A 141 -8.62 -2.93 -1.41
CA VAL A 141 -8.57 -1.59 -2.05
C VAL A 141 -7.17 -1.09 -2.44
N ARG A 142 -6.10 -1.78 -2.05
CA ARG A 142 -4.73 -1.48 -2.51
C ARG A 142 -4.48 -1.93 -3.95
N SER A 143 -5.31 -2.85 -4.48
CA SER A 143 -5.26 -3.29 -5.88
C SER A 143 -6.10 -2.38 -6.78
N PHE A 144 -5.74 -2.30 -8.07
CA PHE A 144 -6.57 -1.67 -9.11
C PHE A 144 -7.81 -2.51 -9.49
N GLY A 145 -7.95 -3.74 -8.96
CA GLY A 145 -9.12 -4.60 -9.17
C GLY A 145 -8.81 -6.08 -9.23
N ASP A 146 -9.78 -6.84 -9.74
CA ASP A 146 -9.73 -8.30 -9.89
C ASP A 146 -9.51 -8.76 -11.35
N ASP A 147 -9.48 -7.83 -12.29
CA ASP A 147 -9.18 -8.10 -13.71
C ASP A 147 -7.69 -7.87 -13.98
N PRO A 148 -6.93 -8.91 -14.39
CA PRO A 148 -5.51 -8.78 -14.68
C PRO A 148 -5.15 -7.72 -15.73
N GLN A 149 -6.00 -7.51 -16.74
CA GLN A 149 -5.76 -6.50 -17.77
C GLN A 149 -5.95 -5.09 -17.21
N ARG A 150 -6.97 -4.85 -16.40
CA ARG A 150 -7.17 -3.58 -15.71
C ARG A 150 -5.98 -3.26 -14.81
N VAL A 151 -5.55 -4.22 -13.97
CA VAL A 151 -4.38 -4.02 -13.10
C VAL A 151 -3.14 -3.71 -13.94
N ALA A 152 -2.97 -4.37 -15.07
CA ALA A 152 -1.86 -4.11 -16.00
C ALA A 152 -1.93 -2.71 -16.61
N ASP A 153 -3.10 -2.26 -17.10
CA ASP A 153 -3.27 -0.96 -17.74
C ASP A 153 -3.01 0.19 -16.77
N PHE A 154 -3.58 0.12 -15.56
CA PHE A 154 -3.37 1.13 -14.52
C PHE A 154 -1.94 1.09 -13.95
N GLY A 155 -1.38 -0.11 -13.75
CA GLY A 155 0.00 -0.29 -13.32
C GLY A 155 1.00 0.26 -14.32
N GLU A 156 0.82 -0.02 -15.62
CA GLU A 156 1.64 0.52 -16.70
C GLU A 156 1.58 2.05 -16.75
N ALA A 157 0.38 2.64 -16.66
CA ALA A 157 0.22 4.10 -16.66
C ALA A 157 0.95 4.75 -15.48
N ALA A 158 0.87 4.15 -14.28
CA ALA A 158 1.62 4.60 -13.11
C ALA A 158 3.14 4.49 -13.33
N VAL A 159 3.64 3.34 -13.79
CA VAL A 159 5.08 3.10 -14.02
C VAL A 159 5.66 4.08 -15.03
N ARG A 160 4.96 4.31 -16.16
CA ARG A 160 5.41 5.25 -17.19
C ARG A 160 5.63 6.67 -16.68
N ALA A 161 4.85 7.09 -15.65
CA ALA A 161 5.02 8.40 -15.03
C ALA A 161 6.35 8.54 -14.27
N TYR A 162 6.94 7.45 -13.77
CA TYR A 162 8.23 7.46 -13.07
C TYR A 162 9.45 7.49 -13.99
N VAL A 163 9.28 7.14 -15.26
CA VAL A 163 10.42 7.04 -16.20
C VAL A 163 11.15 8.38 -16.33
N ASN A 164 12.46 8.36 -16.16
CA ASN A 164 13.38 9.51 -16.26
C ASN A 164 13.12 10.66 -15.27
N THR A 165 12.41 10.42 -14.16
CA THR A 165 12.14 11.48 -13.16
C THR A 165 13.22 11.61 -12.10
N GLY A 166 14.10 10.62 -11.95
CA GLY A 166 15.06 10.50 -10.84
C GLY A 166 14.44 10.00 -9.52
N ILE A 167 13.12 9.74 -9.50
CA ILE A 167 12.41 9.00 -8.46
C ILE A 167 12.09 7.63 -9.02
N PHE A 168 12.36 6.56 -8.28
CA PHE A 168 12.09 5.20 -8.71
C PHE A 168 10.81 4.64 -8.06
N CYS A 169 10.19 3.69 -8.74
CA CYS A 169 9.03 2.95 -8.27
C CYS A 169 9.33 1.46 -8.17
N CYS A 170 8.53 0.73 -7.39
CA CYS A 170 8.66 -0.70 -7.18
C CYS A 170 7.30 -1.38 -7.30
N GLY A 171 7.13 -2.25 -8.29
CA GLY A 171 5.92 -3.06 -8.43
C GLY A 171 5.88 -4.19 -7.42
N LYS A 172 4.72 -4.43 -6.78
CA LYS A 172 4.59 -5.41 -5.70
C LYS A 172 3.22 -6.10 -5.68
N HIS A 173 3.13 -7.31 -5.13
CA HIS A 173 4.15 -8.14 -4.48
C HIS A 173 4.35 -9.42 -5.33
N PHE A 174 5.46 -9.54 -6.02
CA PHE A 174 5.74 -10.64 -6.95
C PHE A 174 5.84 -12.01 -6.25
N PRO A 175 5.25 -13.10 -6.80
CA PRO A 175 4.56 -13.19 -8.09
C PRO A 175 3.05 -12.92 -8.04
N GLY A 176 2.50 -12.39 -6.94
CA GLY A 176 1.11 -11.99 -6.73
C GLY A 176 0.61 -12.35 -5.34
N HIS A 177 0.00 -11.39 -4.64
CA HIS A 177 -0.51 -11.52 -3.27
C HIS A 177 -2.05 -11.44 -3.21
N GLY A 178 -2.73 -11.21 -4.35
CA GLY A 178 -4.16 -10.91 -4.37
C GLY A 178 -5.08 -12.10 -4.09
N ASP A 179 -4.58 -13.35 -4.14
CA ASP A 179 -5.34 -14.57 -3.92
C ASP A 179 -5.12 -15.20 -2.53
N THR A 180 -4.40 -14.55 -1.63
CA THR A 180 -4.16 -15.08 -0.29
C THR A 180 -5.36 -14.89 0.64
N SER A 181 -5.58 -15.87 1.53
CA SER A 181 -6.57 -15.81 2.61
C SER A 181 -5.94 -15.50 3.99
N VAL A 182 -4.62 -15.40 4.06
CA VAL A 182 -3.84 -15.10 5.27
C VAL A 182 -2.98 -13.86 5.02
N ASP A 183 -2.95 -12.96 6.00
CA ASP A 183 -2.04 -11.80 5.98
C ASP A 183 -0.61 -12.27 6.32
N SER A 184 0.34 -11.98 5.44
CA SER A 184 1.76 -12.31 5.63
C SER A 184 2.43 -11.60 6.81
N HIS A 185 1.78 -10.58 7.39
CA HIS A 185 2.18 -9.96 8.66
C HIS A 185 1.76 -10.77 9.89
N LEU A 186 0.89 -11.77 9.73
CA LEU A 186 0.32 -12.58 10.82
C LEU A 186 0.63 -14.07 10.67
N GLY A 187 1.28 -14.49 9.58
CA GLY A 187 1.59 -15.88 9.31
C GLY A 187 2.14 -16.10 7.91
N LEU A 188 2.40 -17.35 7.53
CA LEU A 188 2.97 -17.73 6.24
C LEU A 188 1.85 -18.11 5.26
N PRO A 189 1.45 -17.23 4.33
CA PRO A 189 0.41 -17.53 3.35
C PRO A 189 0.88 -18.50 2.29
N ARG A 190 -0.08 -19.17 1.64
CA ARG A 190 0.17 -20.21 0.63
C ARG A 190 -0.77 -20.04 -0.55
N ILE A 191 -0.25 -20.18 -1.77
CA ILE A 191 -1.00 -20.15 -3.03
C ILE A 191 -0.74 -21.43 -3.80
N GLU A 192 -1.83 -22.19 -4.07
CA GLU A 192 -1.82 -23.50 -4.75
C GLU A 192 -2.00 -23.35 -6.27
N LYS A 193 -1.26 -22.43 -6.91
CA LYS A 193 -1.28 -22.22 -8.36
C LYS A 193 -0.01 -22.72 -9.00
N THR A 194 -0.13 -23.29 -10.21
CA THR A 194 1.00 -23.60 -11.08
C THR A 194 1.55 -22.33 -11.70
N LEU A 195 2.73 -22.40 -12.30
CA LEU A 195 3.31 -21.24 -12.99
C LEU A 195 2.44 -20.80 -14.17
N GLU A 196 1.84 -21.74 -14.90
CA GLU A 196 0.93 -21.45 -16.02
C GLU A 196 -0.33 -20.72 -15.55
N GLU A 197 -0.87 -21.12 -14.39
CA GLU A 197 -2.00 -20.43 -13.78
C GLU A 197 -1.64 -19.01 -13.37
N LEU A 198 -0.47 -18.76 -12.77
CA LEU A 198 0.03 -17.41 -12.45
C LEU A 198 0.27 -16.58 -13.74
N GLU A 199 0.80 -17.18 -14.80
CA GLU A 199 1.03 -16.50 -16.09
C GLU A 199 -0.26 -16.06 -16.77
N SER A 200 -1.35 -16.76 -16.53
CA SER A 200 -2.66 -16.42 -17.09
C SER A 200 -3.38 -15.27 -16.36
N ALA A 201 -2.91 -14.89 -15.18
CA ALA A 201 -3.54 -13.85 -14.36
C ALA A 201 -2.51 -12.96 -13.64
N GLU A 202 -1.92 -13.44 -12.53
CA GLU A 202 -1.12 -12.64 -11.60
C GLU A 202 0.14 -12.03 -12.25
N LEU A 203 0.76 -12.72 -13.21
CA LEU A 203 1.98 -12.24 -13.87
C LEU A 203 1.72 -11.29 -15.05
N ILE A 204 0.48 -11.11 -15.50
CA ILE A 204 0.13 -10.17 -16.58
C ILE A 204 0.52 -8.73 -16.23
N PRO A 205 0.15 -8.17 -15.06
CA PRO A 205 0.54 -6.81 -14.68
C PRO A 205 2.06 -6.65 -14.56
N PHE A 206 2.76 -7.62 -13.99
CA PHE A 206 4.22 -7.56 -13.88
C PHE A 206 4.90 -7.55 -15.24
N ARG A 207 4.46 -8.41 -16.19
CA ARG A 207 5.00 -8.43 -17.56
C ARG A 207 4.82 -7.08 -18.26
N ARG A 208 3.62 -6.50 -18.21
CA ARG A 208 3.33 -5.19 -18.79
C ARG A 208 4.20 -4.08 -18.16
N CYS A 209 4.36 -4.08 -16.85
CA CYS A 209 5.21 -3.11 -16.17
C CYS A 209 6.71 -3.31 -16.47
N ILE A 210 7.17 -4.55 -16.65
CA ILE A 210 8.55 -4.84 -17.10
C ILE A 210 8.78 -4.26 -18.51
N GLU A 211 7.85 -4.47 -19.42
CA GLU A 211 7.88 -3.89 -20.79
C GLU A 211 7.83 -2.35 -20.76
N ALA A 212 7.10 -1.77 -19.80
CA ALA A 212 7.07 -0.32 -19.58
C ALA A 212 8.35 0.24 -18.93
N GLY A 213 9.30 -0.62 -18.52
CA GLY A 213 10.59 -0.23 -17.96
C GLY A 213 10.57 0.03 -16.45
N ILE A 214 9.74 -0.71 -15.70
CA ILE A 214 9.72 -0.61 -14.22
C ILE A 214 11.12 -0.85 -13.65
N PRO A 215 11.61 0.06 -12.76
CA PRO A 215 12.98 -0.03 -12.24
C PRO A 215 13.17 -1.10 -11.18
N ALA A 216 12.11 -1.44 -10.43
CA ALA A 216 12.19 -2.41 -9.35
C ALA A 216 10.92 -3.24 -9.20
N ILE A 217 11.08 -4.45 -8.65
CA ILE A 217 9.99 -5.35 -8.25
C ILE A 217 10.30 -5.89 -6.85
N MET A 218 9.29 -5.87 -5.96
CA MET A 218 9.35 -6.44 -4.63
C MET A 218 8.75 -7.85 -4.63
N SER A 219 9.48 -8.80 -4.02
CA SER A 219 9.00 -10.16 -3.81
C SER A 219 8.01 -10.25 -2.65
N SER A 220 7.30 -11.37 -2.54
CA SER A 220 6.36 -11.66 -1.46
C SER A 220 6.80 -12.83 -0.58
N HIS A 221 6.40 -12.81 0.70
CA HIS A 221 6.62 -13.89 1.65
C HIS A 221 5.49 -14.92 1.60
N ILE A 222 5.32 -15.55 0.43
CA ILE A 222 4.25 -16.50 0.14
C ILE A 222 4.84 -17.81 -0.33
N LEU A 223 4.29 -18.93 0.13
CA LEU A 223 4.62 -20.27 -0.37
C LEU A 223 3.90 -20.56 -1.68
N PHE A 224 4.63 -21.09 -2.66
CA PHE A 224 4.10 -21.54 -3.96
C PHE A 224 4.50 -23.01 -4.20
N PRO A 225 3.90 -23.98 -3.51
CA PRO A 225 4.39 -25.37 -3.47
C PRO A 225 4.29 -26.11 -4.80
N LYS A 226 3.49 -25.61 -5.76
CA LYS A 226 3.46 -26.16 -7.12
C LYS A 226 4.57 -25.62 -8.02
N ILE A 227 5.34 -24.63 -7.56
CA ILE A 227 6.45 -23.99 -8.30
C ILE A 227 7.77 -24.22 -7.59
N GLU A 228 7.78 -24.09 -6.25
CA GLU A 228 8.94 -24.23 -5.39
C GLU A 228 8.80 -25.47 -4.49
N ALA A 229 9.66 -26.45 -4.72
CA ALA A 229 9.58 -27.74 -4.03
C ALA A 229 10.17 -27.70 -2.61
N GLU A 230 11.09 -26.77 -2.32
CA GLU A 230 11.80 -26.69 -1.04
C GLU A 230 10.94 -26.10 0.10
N ASN A 231 9.67 -25.76 -0.17
CA ASN A 231 8.74 -25.17 0.79
C ASN A 231 9.29 -23.89 1.47
N VAL A 232 9.97 -23.05 0.68
CA VAL A 232 10.44 -21.73 1.08
C VAL A 232 9.58 -20.64 0.43
N PRO A 233 9.40 -19.46 1.07
CA PRO A 233 8.62 -18.38 0.50
C PRO A 233 9.29 -17.79 -0.74
N GLY A 234 8.50 -17.16 -1.61
CA GLY A 234 8.96 -16.61 -2.88
C GLY A 234 10.21 -15.73 -2.75
N THR A 235 10.33 -14.94 -1.70
CA THR A 235 11.50 -14.10 -1.42
C THR A 235 12.80 -14.91 -1.24
N MET A 236 12.71 -16.15 -0.74
CA MET A 236 13.86 -17.03 -0.51
C MET A 236 14.02 -18.09 -1.60
N SER A 237 13.14 -18.12 -2.60
CA SER A 237 13.13 -19.10 -3.69
C SER A 237 13.96 -18.60 -4.88
N ARG A 238 15.04 -19.33 -5.19
CA ARG A 238 15.82 -19.09 -6.41
C ARG A 238 15.02 -19.36 -7.68
N THR A 239 14.12 -20.35 -7.64
CA THR A 239 13.18 -20.66 -8.71
C THR A 239 12.31 -19.43 -9.03
N ILE A 240 11.71 -18.80 -8.02
CA ILE A 240 10.80 -17.67 -8.22
C ILE A 240 11.58 -16.40 -8.61
N ILE A 241 12.64 -16.06 -7.86
CA ILE A 241 13.37 -14.81 -8.06
C ILE A 241 14.28 -14.88 -9.31
N THR A 242 15.06 -15.92 -9.43
CA THR A 242 16.05 -16.01 -10.51
C THR A 242 15.47 -16.61 -11.77
N ASP A 243 14.80 -17.77 -11.68
CA ASP A 243 14.40 -18.48 -12.90
C ASP A 243 13.10 -17.90 -13.47
N VAL A 244 12.10 -17.57 -12.65
CA VAL A 244 10.86 -16.96 -13.15
C VAL A 244 11.05 -15.47 -13.41
N LEU A 245 11.36 -14.64 -12.40
CA LEU A 245 11.38 -13.18 -12.56
C LEU A 245 12.52 -12.71 -13.48
N LYS A 246 13.77 -13.09 -13.17
CA LYS A 246 14.92 -12.55 -13.92
C LYS A 246 15.11 -13.21 -15.28
N LYS A 247 14.98 -14.56 -15.40
CA LYS A 247 15.23 -15.27 -16.65
C LYS A 247 13.98 -15.36 -17.53
N ARG A 248 12.86 -15.93 -17.02
CA ARG A 248 11.67 -16.21 -17.83
C ARG A 248 10.92 -14.93 -18.22
N LEU A 249 10.70 -13.99 -17.25
CA LEU A 249 10.10 -12.68 -17.53
C LEU A 249 11.10 -11.65 -18.06
N GLY A 250 12.40 -11.94 -18.03
CA GLY A 250 13.47 -11.09 -18.58
C GLY A 250 13.73 -9.82 -17.76
N PHE A 251 13.30 -9.76 -16.47
CA PHE A 251 13.47 -8.57 -15.64
C PHE A 251 14.95 -8.26 -15.37
N LYS A 252 15.37 -7.02 -15.63
CA LYS A 252 16.75 -6.54 -15.47
C LYS A 252 16.91 -5.47 -14.39
N GLY A 253 15.80 -5.05 -13.77
CA GLY A 253 15.80 -4.07 -12.69
C GLY A 253 16.24 -4.62 -11.33
N LEU A 254 15.99 -3.85 -10.28
CA LEU A 254 16.31 -4.20 -8.89
C LEU A 254 15.21 -5.10 -8.30
N VAL A 255 15.62 -6.16 -7.60
CA VAL A 255 14.69 -7.03 -6.86
C VAL A 255 14.81 -6.75 -5.37
N PHE A 256 13.70 -6.30 -4.76
CA PHE A 256 13.59 -6.06 -3.33
C PHE A 256 12.96 -7.25 -2.63
N SER A 257 13.35 -7.52 -1.39
CA SER A 257 12.49 -8.29 -0.50
C SER A 257 11.33 -7.43 -0.02
N ASP A 258 10.23 -8.03 0.40
CA ASP A 258 9.36 -7.44 1.41
C ASP A 258 10.10 -7.42 2.75
N CYS A 259 9.53 -6.78 3.79
CA CYS A 259 10.20 -6.63 5.08
C CYS A 259 10.53 -7.99 5.72
N MET A 260 11.82 -8.25 5.92
CA MET A 260 12.31 -9.52 6.47
C MET A 260 12.00 -9.71 7.97
N GLU A 261 11.41 -8.71 8.63
CA GLU A 261 10.92 -8.80 10.01
C GLU A 261 9.44 -9.21 10.10
N MET A 262 8.77 -9.48 8.97
CA MET A 262 7.39 -9.99 8.98
C MET A 262 7.34 -11.41 9.55
N ASP A 263 6.24 -11.74 10.28
CA ASP A 263 6.08 -13.04 10.97
C ASP A 263 6.28 -14.23 10.02
N ALA A 264 5.89 -14.09 8.74
CA ALA A 264 6.12 -15.09 7.71
C ALA A 264 7.60 -15.48 7.52
N ILE A 265 8.55 -14.61 7.86
CA ILE A 265 9.99 -14.90 7.84
C ILE A 265 10.53 -15.08 9.26
N GLN A 266 10.22 -14.13 10.16
CA GLN A 266 10.80 -14.10 11.49
C GLN A 266 10.50 -15.39 12.28
N ASP A 267 9.25 -15.85 12.27
CA ASP A 267 8.80 -16.99 13.07
C ASP A 267 9.17 -18.35 12.48
N TYR A 268 9.35 -18.43 11.15
CA TYR A 268 9.58 -19.70 10.47
C TYR A 268 11.03 -19.94 10.09
N TYR A 269 11.80 -18.87 9.85
CA TYR A 269 13.18 -19.00 9.32
C TYR A 269 14.21 -18.19 10.11
N GLY A 270 13.77 -17.20 10.90
CA GLY A 270 14.65 -16.19 11.50
C GLY A 270 15.04 -15.09 10.50
N THR A 271 14.99 -13.82 10.94
CA THR A 271 15.28 -12.67 10.07
C THR A 271 16.69 -12.65 9.50
N PRO A 272 17.76 -12.91 10.28
CA PRO A 272 19.13 -12.96 9.74
C PRO A 272 19.33 -14.07 8.71
N GLU A 273 18.92 -15.31 9.02
CA GLU A 273 19.04 -16.49 8.17
C GLU A 273 18.18 -16.36 6.90
N GLY A 274 16.93 -15.87 7.05
CA GLY A 274 16.04 -15.59 5.93
C GLY A 274 16.63 -14.53 4.99
N THR A 275 17.31 -13.51 5.53
CA THR A 275 17.97 -12.48 4.71
C THR A 275 19.16 -13.05 3.92
N VAL A 276 19.97 -13.91 4.54
CA VAL A 276 21.05 -14.61 3.83
C VAL A 276 20.47 -15.47 2.71
N ALA A 277 19.40 -16.23 2.97
CA ALA A 277 18.73 -17.05 1.97
C ALA A 277 18.13 -16.22 0.84
N ALA A 278 17.49 -15.09 1.12
CA ALA A 278 16.95 -14.17 0.13
C ALA A 278 18.04 -13.61 -0.81
N ILE A 279 19.19 -13.22 -0.25
CA ILE A 279 20.35 -12.78 -1.05
C ILE A 279 20.85 -13.91 -1.97
N LYS A 280 20.91 -15.15 -1.48
CA LYS A 280 21.29 -16.35 -2.24
C LYS A 280 20.26 -16.67 -3.34
N ALA A 281 18.99 -16.39 -3.10
CA ALA A 281 17.92 -16.53 -4.11
C ALA A 281 18.03 -15.51 -5.24
N GLY A 282 18.74 -14.41 -5.03
CA GLY A 282 18.97 -13.37 -6.03
C GLY A 282 18.32 -12.02 -5.71
N ILE A 283 17.84 -11.78 -4.50
CA ILE A 283 17.40 -10.46 -4.04
C ILE A 283 18.56 -9.47 -4.13
N ASP A 284 18.31 -8.29 -4.69
CA ASP A 284 19.29 -7.21 -4.77
C ASP A 284 19.32 -6.38 -3.48
N LEU A 285 18.17 -6.11 -2.89
CA LEU A 285 18.01 -5.23 -1.73
C LEU A 285 17.08 -5.91 -0.71
N ALA A 286 17.61 -6.23 0.47
CA ALA A 286 16.86 -6.82 1.57
C ALA A 286 16.48 -5.76 2.61
N GLU A 287 15.19 -5.73 2.99
CA GLU A 287 14.62 -4.70 3.85
C GLU A 287 14.36 -5.21 5.27
N LEU A 288 14.79 -4.42 6.28
CA LEU A 288 14.40 -4.53 7.67
C LEU A 288 13.91 -3.17 8.18
N SER A 289 12.75 -3.15 8.81
CA SER A 289 12.05 -1.88 9.04
C SER A 289 12.16 -1.33 10.47
N SER A 290 12.23 -2.17 11.53
CA SER A 290 11.81 -1.72 12.86
C SER A 290 12.76 -2.05 14.00
N THR A 291 13.35 -3.25 14.06
CA THR A 291 14.00 -3.79 15.25
C THR A 291 15.52 -3.60 15.22
N PRO A 292 16.10 -2.67 16.01
CA PRO A 292 17.53 -2.36 15.94
C PRO A 292 18.42 -3.60 16.13
N GLN A 293 18.09 -4.46 17.10
CA GLN A 293 18.88 -5.67 17.34
C GLN A 293 18.88 -6.62 16.14
N LEU A 294 17.73 -6.82 15.47
CA LEU A 294 17.65 -7.66 14.27
C LEU A 294 18.47 -7.07 13.11
N MET A 295 18.53 -5.74 12.98
CA MET A 295 19.36 -5.08 11.96
C MET A 295 20.85 -5.34 12.21
N TRP A 296 21.33 -5.24 13.46
CA TRP A 296 22.69 -5.56 13.83
C TRP A 296 23.01 -7.04 13.57
N ASP A 297 22.13 -7.94 14.00
CA ASP A 297 22.31 -9.38 13.84
C ASP A 297 22.29 -9.78 12.36
N THR A 298 21.39 -9.20 11.57
CA THR A 298 21.31 -9.45 10.12
C THR A 298 22.55 -8.92 9.40
N ALA A 299 22.99 -7.70 9.70
CA ALA A 299 24.18 -7.14 9.08
C ALA A 299 25.42 -8.00 9.39
N ARG A 300 25.54 -8.50 10.64
CA ARG A 300 26.56 -9.45 11.04
C ARG A 300 26.45 -10.77 10.29
N ALA A 301 25.28 -11.42 10.29
CA ALA A 301 25.04 -12.71 9.65
C ALA A 301 25.36 -12.70 8.15
N VAL A 302 24.97 -11.63 7.44
CA VAL A 302 25.27 -11.45 6.01
C VAL A 302 26.79 -11.33 5.77
N ASN A 303 27.54 -10.60 6.62
CA ASN A 303 29.00 -10.51 6.50
C ASN A 303 29.69 -11.84 6.80
N GLU A 304 29.26 -12.53 7.86
CA GLU A 304 29.80 -13.85 8.22
C GLU A 304 29.50 -14.91 7.14
N ALA A 305 28.31 -14.87 6.50
CA ALA A 305 27.98 -15.77 5.39
C ALA A 305 28.93 -15.56 4.20
N ALA A 306 29.34 -14.32 3.92
CA ALA A 306 30.35 -14.04 2.90
C ALA A 306 31.75 -14.56 3.30
N GLU A 307 32.13 -14.41 4.55
CA GLU A 307 33.40 -14.94 5.07
C GLU A 307 33.46 -16.47 5.01
N ARG A 308 32.32 -17.15 5.22
CA ARG A 308 32.19 -18.62 5.06
C ARG A 308 32.08 -19.06 3.58
N GLY A 309 32.08 -18.13 2.64
CA GLY A 309 32.00 -18.45 1.20
C GLY A 309 30.61 -18.93 0.75
N GLU A 310 29.55 -18.55 1.46
CA GLU A 310 28.19 -18.99 1.13
C GLU A 310 27.54 -18.23 -0.04
N PHE A 311 28.11 -17.08 -0.44
CA PHE A 311 27.66 -16.31 -1.58
C PHE A 311 28.53 -16.53 -2.81
N ASP A 312 27.89 -16.57 -3.98
CA ASP A 312 28.61 -16.33 -5.25
C ASP A 312 28.98 -14.85 -5.32
N MET A 313 30.26 -14.56 -5.13
CA MET A 313 30.77 -13.18 -5.13
C MET A 313 30.72 -12.52 -6.53
N GLY A 314 30.54 -13.28 -7.59
CA GLY A 314 30.24 -12.78 -8.92
C GLY A 314 28.83 -12.19 -8.97
N GLU A 315 27.83 -12.96 -8.53
CA GLU A 315 26.43 -12.50 -8.43
C GLU A 315 26.28 -11.29 -7.48
N ILE A 316 27.00 -11.29 -6.35
CA ILE A 316 27.00 -10.13 -5.42
C ILE A 316 27.54 -8.89 -6.12
N ARG A 317 28.66 -9.00 -6.86
CA ARG A 317 29.26 -7.87 -7.58
C ARG A 317 28.33 -7.32 -8.65
N GLU A 318 27.75 -8.18 -9.47
CA GLU A 318 26.77 -7.79 -10.51
C GLU A 318 25.57 -7.06 -9.91
N SER A 319 25.03 -7.58 -8.79
CA SER A 319 23.93 -6.96 -8.06
C SER A 319 24.30 -5.56 -7.55
N VAL A 320 25.48 -5.41 -6.95
CA VAL A 320 25.96 -4.12 -6.45
C VAL A 320 26.25 -3.12 -7.59
N GLU A 321 26.85 -3.56 -8.68
CA GLU A 321 27.07 -2.71 -9.87
C GLU A 321 25.74 -2.18 -10.41
N LYS A 322 24.69 -3.02 -10.43
CA LYS A 322 23.33 -2.65 -10.80
C LYS A 322 22.76 -1.62 -9.84
N ILE A 323 22.85 -1.84 -8.52
CA ILE A 323 22.42 -0.88 -7.48
C ILE A 323 23.10 0.48 -7.70
N LEU A 324 24.41 0.49 -7.88
CA LEU A 324 25.17 1.74 -8.07
C LEU A 324 24.83 2.43 -9.40
N ALA A 325 24.49 1.69 -10.44
CA ALA A 325 24.04 2.25 -11.72
C ALA A 325 22.68 2.98 -11.56
N PHE A 326 21.78 2.45 -10.74
CA PHE A 326 20.53 3.13 -10.40
C PHE A 326 20.79 4.36 -9.53
N LYS A 327 21.65 4.27 -8.53
CA LYS A 327 22.00 5.40 -7.63
C LYS A 327 22.56 6.62 -8.37
N LYS A 328 23.26 6.43 -9.49
CA LYS A 328 23.77 7.52 -10.34
C LYS A 328 22.66 8.34 -11.01
N LYS A 329 21.42 7.82 -11.07
CA LYS A 329 20.27 8.46 -11.72
C LYS A 329 19.30 9.10 -10.73
N LEU A 330 19.60 9.08 -9.43
CA LEU A 330 18.70 9.57 -8.38
C LEU A 330 18.57 11.09 -8.40
N ALA A 331 17.37 11.57 -8.10
CA ALA A 331 17.14 12.91 -7.58
C ALA A 331 17.47 12.90 -6.08
N VAL A 332 18.64 13.44 -5.71
CA VAL A 332 19.12 13.40 -4.31
C VAL A 332 18.83 14.69 -3.53
N GLN A 333 18.59 15.81 -4.21
CA GLN A 333 18.29 17.08 -3.57
C GLN A 333 16.77 17.32 -3.53
N PRO A 334 16.20 17.69 -2.36
CA PRO A 334 14.80 18.03 -2.28
C PRO A 334 14.48 19.32 -3.04
N GLU A 335 13.28 19.35 -3.64
CA GLU A 335 12.73 20.49 -4.37
C GLU A 335 11.50 21.05 -3.61
N PRO A 336 11.68 21.90 -2.57
CA PRO A 336 10.61 22.25 -1.62
C PRO A 336 9.34 22.83 -2.23
N GLY A 337 9.45 23.52 -3.37
CA GLY A 337 8.32 24.14 -4.06
C GLY A 337 7.33 23.15 -4.71
N LEU A 338 7.66 21.86 -4.75
CA LEU A 338 6.82 20.83 -5.38
C LEU A 338 5.75 20.23 -4.45
N CYS A 339 5.89 20.39 -3.12
CA CYS A 339 4.90 19.87 -2.19
C CYS A 339 3.65 20.77 -2.15
N ASN A 340 2.48 20.10 -2.05
CA ASN A 340 1.22 20.74 -1.70
C ASN A 340 0.70 21.77 -2.72
N LEU A 341 0.90 21.54 -4.01
CA LEU A 341 0.40 22.41 -5.07
C LEU A 341 -1.14 22.42 -5.09
N ARG A 342 -1.72 23.60 -5.37
CA ARG A 342 -3.19 23.75 -5.48
C ARG A 342 -3.78 22.89 -6.59
N GLU A 343 -3.07 22.76 -7.69
CA GLU A 343 -3.48 21.91 -8.82
C GLU A 343 -3.50 20.43 -8.45
N ASP A 344 -2.56 19.95 -7.63
CA ASP A 344 -2.51 18.57 -7.15
C ASP A 344 -3.71 18.26 -6.26
N ARG A 345 -4.06 19.18 -5.35
CA ARG A 345 -5.27 19.02 -4.50
C ARG A 345 -6.54 18.99 -5.33
N ALA A 346 -6.64 19.83 -6.35
CA ALA A 346 -7.80 19.87 -7.23
C ALA A 346 -7.92 18.55 -8.03
N ALA A 347 -6.82 18.04 -8.56
CA ALA A 347 -6.79 16.78 -9.28
C ALA A 347 -7.17 15.58 -8.38
N VAL A 348 -6.66 15.55 -7.13
CA VAL A 348 -7.01 14.53 -6.13
C VAL A 348 -8.50 14.59 -5.78
N GLN A 349 -9.06 15.79 -5.57
CA GLN A 349 -10.49 15.94 -5.28
C GLN A 349 -11.34 15.45 -6.45
N GLU A 350 -10.96 15.77 -7.68
CA GLU A 350 -11.67 15.31 -8.88
C GLU A 350 -11.57 13.79 -9.05
N MET A 351 -10.42 13.15 -8.77
CA MET A 351 -10.31 11.70 -8.80
C MET A 351 -11.21 11.05 -7.74
N ASN A 352 -11.24 11.57 -6.50
CA ASN A 352 -12.14 11.06 -5.46
C ASN A 352 -13.62 11.20 -5.88
N ARG A 353 -14.01 12.34 -6.47
CA ARG A 353 -15.38 12.57 -6.95
C ARG A 353 -15.77 11.57 -8.04
N LYS A 354 -14.88 11.37 -9.02
CA LYS A 354 -15.09 10.40 -10.13
C LYS A 354 -15.13 8.95 -9.64
N ALA A 355 -14.50 8.64 -8.51
CA ALA A 355 -14.46 7.28 -7.97
C ALA A 355 -15.78 6.85 -7.32
N ILE A 356 -16.62 7.78 -6.82
CA ILE A 356 -17.85 7.42 -6.14
C ILE A 356 -18.78 6.67 -7.10
N THR A 357 -19.10 5.42 -6.73
CA THR A 357 -19.81 4.47 -7.60
C THR A 357 -21.21 4.16 -7.06
N LEU A 358 -22.27 4.51 -7.80
CA LEU A 358 -23.60 4.04 -7.51
C LEU A 358 -23.76 2.60 -8.04
N CYS A 359 -23.85 1.64 -7.13
CA CYS A 359 -23.91 0.22 -7.47
C CYS A 359 -25.34 -0.22 -7.80
N THR A 360 -26.33 0.23 -7.03
CA THR A 360 -27.74 -0.11 -7.24
C THR A 360 -28.65 1.01 -6.74
N GLY A 361 -29.88 1.08 -7.28
CA GLY A 361 -30.94 1.93 -6.76
C GLY A 361 -30.80 3.41 -7.12
N LYS A 362 -31.37 4.27 -6.30
CA LYS A 362 -31.36 5.73 -6.47
C LYS A 362 -31.11 6.38 -5.12
N LEU A 363 -30.21 7.35 -5.08
CA LEU A 363 -29.91 8.12 -3.87
C LEU A 363 -31.17 8.86 -3.39
N PRO A 364 -31.62 8.66 -2.13
CA PRO A 364 -32.66 9.48 -1.53
C PRO A 364 -32.17 10.92 -1.31
N ARG A 365 -33.09 11.85 -1.10
CA ARG A 365 -32.71 13.22 -0.74
C ARG A 365 -32.00 13.22 0.62
N ILE A 366 -30.78 13.79 0.68
CA ILE A 366 -30.00 13.91 1.93
C ILE A 366 -30.17 15.35 2.45
N ASP A 367 -30.66 15.49 3.68
CA ASP A 367 -30.92 16.77 4.36
C ASP A 367 -30.92 16.58 5.88
N GLU A 368 -31.33 17.58 6.64
CA GLU A 368 -31.42 17.58 8.11
C GLU A 368 -32.32 16.48 8.72
N ASN A 369 -33.19 15.86 7.90
CA ASN A 369 -34.01 14.72 8.30
C ASN A 369 -33.33 13.37 8.07
N THR A 370 -31.99 13.37 7.89
CA THR A 370 -31.20 12.16 7.65
C THR A 370 -30.42 11.79 8.89
N PHE A 371 -30.46 10.50 9.25
CA PHE A 371 -29.64 9.92 10.30
C PHE A 371 -28.45 9.22 9.67
N PHE A 372 -27.23 9.60 10.07
CA PHE A 372 -25.98 9.01 9.62
C PHE A 372 -25.46 8.03 10.66
N CYS A 373 -25.24 6.81 10.26
CA CYS A 373 -24.71 5.75 11.13
C CYS A 373 -23.55 5.05 10.46
N GLY A 374 -22.63 4.47 11.21
CA GLY A 374 -21.55 3.69 10.67
C GLY A 374 -20.42 3.46 11.63
N CYS A 375 -19.52 2.59 11.24
CA CYS A 375 -18.36 2.24 12.02
C CYS A 375 -17.41 3.43 12.17
N GLY A 376 -16.81 3.58 13.34
CA GLY A 376 -15.66 4.45 13.54
C GLY A 376 -14.47 4.01 12.69
N ASN A 377 -13.64 4.96 12.25
CA ASN A 377 -12.43 4.63 11.52
C ASN A 377 -11.54 3.71 12.37
N PHE A 378 -10.96 2.70 11.76
CA PHE A 378 -10.00 1.80 12.41
C PHE A 378 -8.93 1.35 11.40
N ARG A 379 -7.76 0.98 11.91
CA ARG A 379 -6.70 0.40 11.09
C ARG A 379 -7.11 -1.00 10.62
N ALA A 380 -7.52 -1.09 9.37
CA ALA A 380 -8.10 -2.32 8.82
C ALA A 380 -7.05 -3.36 8.38
N SER A 381 -5.79 -2.97 8.22
CA SER A 381 -4.65 -3.87 7.99
C SER A 381 -3.38 -3.30 8.62
N LEU A 382 -2.38 -4.13 8.92
CA LEU A 382 -1.13 -3.68 9.53
C LEU A 382 -0.30 -2.76 8.62
N VAL A 383 -0.50 -2.83 7.32
CA VAL A 383 0.13 -1.95 6.33
C VAL A 383 -0.46 -0.54 6.34
N GLY A 384 -1.77 -0.40 6.66
CA GLY A 384 -2.48 0.87 6.69
C GLY A 384 -1.94 1.83 7.74
N ASN A 385 -2.22 3.12 7.55
CA ASN A 385 -1.91 4.13 8.56
C ASN A 385 -2.66 3.85 9.86
N PRO A 386 -2.10 4.16 11.04
CA PRO A 386 -2.89 4.30 12.23
C PRO A 386 -3.95 5.41 12.02
N GLU A 387 -5.03 5.34 12.79
CA GLU A 387 -6.14 6.30 12.71
C GLU A 387 -5.61 7.75 12.82
N ALA A 388 -5.58 8.45 11.70
CA ALA A 388 -5.07 9.82 11.64
C ALA A 388 -6.18 10.86 11.43
N ASP A 389 -7.36 10.45 10.96
CA ASP A 389 -8.48 11.34 10.71
C ASP A 389 -9.37 11.49 11.95
N MET A 390 -9.51 12.73 12.41
CA MET A 390 -10.33 13.08 13.58
C MET A 390 -11.84 12.97 13.33
N PHE A 391 -12.28 12.76 12.10
CA PHE A 391 -13.68 12.65 11.73
C PHE A 391 -14.06 11.25 11.31
N HIS A 392 -15.13 10.71 11.91
CA HIS A 392 -15.78 9.50 11.41
C HIS A 392 -16.87 9.87 10.40
N PHE A 393 -17.13 8.97 9.45
CA PHE A 393 -18.13 9.19 8.39
C PHE A 393 -19.47 9.72 8.90
N PRO A 394 -20.11 9.13 9.95
CA PRO A 394 -21.38 9.62 10.43
C PRO A 394 -21.35 11.05 10.94
N GLU A 395 -20.28 11.42 11.65
CA GLU A 395 -20.11 12.76 12.25
C GLU A 395 -19.86 13.81 11.16
N TYR A 396 -18.97 13.49 10.19
CA TYR A 396 -18.71 14.38 9.07
C TYR A 396 -19.99 14.67 8.27
N MET A 397 -20.75 13.63 7.94
CA MET A 397 -21.98 13.79 7.13
C MET A 397 -23.09 14.53 7.92
N ALA A 398 -23.23 14.26 9.21
CA ALA A 398 -24.18 14.99 10.05
C ALA A 398 -23.82 16.47 10.14
N GLN A 399 -22.56 16.81 10.26
CA GLN A 399 -22.10 18.20 10.24
C GLN A 399 -22.38 18.86 8.87
N ALA A 400 -22.17 18.15 7.76
CA ALA A 400 -22.35 18.69 6.42
C ALA A 400 -23.83 18.91 6.04
N PHE A 401 -24.76 18.08 6.53
CA PHE A 401 -26.18 18.07 6.16
C PHE A 401 -27.15 18.47 7.27
N GLY A 402 -26.68 18.65 8.52
CA GLY A 402 -27.50 19.07 9.67
C GLY A 402 -28.31 17.93 10.29
N GLY A 403 -28.03 16.68 9.95
CA GLY A 403 -28.74 15.49 10.48
C GLY A 403 -28.21 15.01 11.82
N GLY A 404 -28.69 13.84 12.27
CA GLY A 404 -28.14 13.14 13.43
C GLY A 404 -27.05 12.15 13.08
N SER A 405 -26.20 11.83 14.04
CA SER A 405 -25.14 10.83 13.85
C SER A 405 -25.06 9.83 14.99
N PHE A 406 -24.53 8.64 14.65
CA PHE A 406 -24.14 7.64 15.63
C PHE A 406 -22.98 6.78 15.10
N VAL A 407 -21.87 6.82 15.80
CA VAL A 407 -20.69 5.99 15.52
C VAL A 407 -20.82 4.70 16.30
N ILE A 408 -20.62 3.56 15.61
CA ILE A 408 -20.67 2.21 16.19
C ILE A 408 -19.29 1.59 16.26
N ALA A 409 -19.17 0.51 17.04
CA ALA A 409 -17.98 -0.34 17.05
C ALA A 409 -17.76 -1.02 15.68
N ARG A 410 -16.53 -1.49 15.43
CA ARG A 410 -16.16 -2.22 14.22
C ARG A 410 -17.05 -3.44 13.92
N ASN A 411 -17.47 -4.15 14.97
CA ASN A 411 -18.40 -5.25 14.90
C ASN A 411 -19.48 -5.06 15.97
N PRO A 412 -20.53 -4.25 15.72
CA PRO A 412 -21.50 -3.85 16.71
C PRO A 412 -22.28 -5.05 17.26
N ASP A 413 -22.54 -5.01 18.56
CA ASP A 413 -23.37 -5.99 19.23
C ASP A 413 -24.87 -5.63 19.15
N GLU A 414 -25.73 -6.49 19.71
CA GLU A 414 -27.18 -6.27 19.71
C GLU A 414 -27.61 -5.01 20.46
N VAL A 415 -26.83 -4.55 21.47
CA VAL A 415 -27.15 -3.34 22.23
C VAL A 415 -26.90 -2.10 21.38
N GLU A 416 -25.76 -2.06 20.70
CA GLU A 416 -25.42 -0.97 19.78
C GLU A 416 -26.40 -0.94 18.59
N ILE A 417 -26.75 -2.10 18.02
CA ILE A 417 -27.74 -2.21 16.93
C ILE A 417 -29.10 -1.63 17.38
N ARG A 418 -29.62 -2.05 18.54
CA ARG A 418 -30.87 -1.50 19.10
C ARG A 418 -30.77 0.01 19.33
N THR A 419 -29.64 0.47 19.86
CA THR A 419 -29.39 1.91 20.10
C THR A 419 -29.41 2.70 18.79
N ALA A 420 -28.78 2.19 17.73
CA ALA A 420 -28.80 2.83 16.41
C ALA A 420 -30.23 2.94 15.85
N VAL A 421 -31.02 1.87 15.95
CA VAL A 421 -32.42 1.85 15.52
C VAL A 421 -33.27 2.87 16.30
N GLU A 422 -33.11 2.94 17.63
CA GLU A 422 -33.81 3.93 18.46
C GLU A 422 -33.44 5.37 18.08
N LYS A 423 -32.15 5.65 17.90
CA LYS A 423 -31.68 6.97 17.49
C LYS A 423 -32.15 7.37 16.09
N ALA A 424 -32.36 6.42 15.20
CA ALA A 424 -32.87 6.65 13.86
C ALA A 424 -34.38 7.05 13.82
N LYS A 425 -35.15 6.79 14.90
CA LYS A 425 -36.62 7.01 14.91
C LYS A 425 -37.06 8.42 14.51
N PRO A 426 -36.45 9.53 14.98
CA PRO A 426 -36.87 10.88 14.62
C PRO A 426 -36.66 11.25 13.16
N TYR A 427 -35.82 10.53 12.43
CA TYR A 427 -35.39 10.85 11.08
C TYR A 427 -36.21 10.10 10.03
N LYS A 428 -36.33 10.69 8.83
CA LYS A 428 -37.05 10.07 7.71
C LYS A 428 -36.18 9.11 6.90
N ARG A 429 -34.86 9.37 6.89
CA ARG A 429 -33.89 8.68 6.05
C ARG A 429 -32.69 8.24 6.88
N ILE A 430 -32.00 7.23 6.40
CA ILE A 430 -30.81 6.68 7.03
C ILE A 430 -29.72 6.56 5.97
N VAL A 431 -28.51 6.98 6.29
CA VAL A 431 -27.30 6.68 5.53
C VAL A 431 -26.37 5.87 6.44
N LEU A 432 -26.09 4.64 6.05
CA LEU A 432 -25.19 3.73 6.75
C LEU A 432 -23.85 3.65 6.03
N GLY A 433 -22.75 3.96 6.71
CA GLY A 433 -21.39 3.67 6.23
C GLY A 433 -20.89 2.33 6.78
N THR A 434 -20.46 1.42 5.90
CA THR A 434 -19.84 0.14 6.28
C THR A 434 -18.34 0.13 5.99
N ILE A 435 -17.57 -0.59 6.81
CA ILE A 435 -16.13 -0.81 6.60
C ILE A 435 -15.85 -2.30 6.71
N ASN A 436 -15.67 -2.98 5.57
CA ASN A 436 -15.45 -4.43 5.50
C ASN A 436 -16.54 -5.24 6.23
N ALA A 437 -17.81 -4.92 6.05
CA ALA A 437 -18.92 -5.62 6.70
C ALA A 437 -18.93 -7.13 6.38
N HIS A 438 -18.40 -7.54 5.21
CA HIS A 438 -18.21 -8.96 4.85
C HIS A 438 -17.29 -9.71 5.84
N LEU A 439 -16.39 -9.02 6.54
CA LEU A 439 -15.54 -9.57 7.61
C LEU A 439 -16.10 -9.33 9.03
N TYR A 440 -17.07 -8.41 9.19
CA TYR A 440 -17.63 -7.99 10.47
C TYR A 440 -19.16 -8.11 10.47
N PRO A 441 -19.73 -9.31 10.75
CA PRO A 441 -21.15 -9.60 10.59
C PRO A 441 -22.11 -8.68 11.36
N GLY A 442 -21.66 -8.06 12.46
CA GLY A 442 -22.46 -7.09 13.21
C GLY A 442 -22.88 -5.89 12.37
N GLN A 443 -22.07 -5.45 11.41
CA GLN A 443 -22.43 -4.35 10.49
C GLN A 443 -23.55 -4.78 9.51
N LEU A 444 -23.54 -6.04 9.05
CA LEU A 444 -24.61 -6.59 8.20
C LEU A 444 -25.93 -6.69 8.98
N LYS A 445 -25.88 -7.19 10.22
CA LYS A 445 -27.05 -7.23 11.12
C LYS A 445 -27.62 -5.84 11.39
N LEU A 446 -26.75 -4.83 11.55
CA LEU A 446 -27.17 -3.44 11.68
C LEU A 446 -27.88 -2.96 10.40
N ALA A 447 -27.32 -3.24 9.23
CA ALA A 447 -27.96 -2.88 7.95
C ALA A 447 -29.36 -3.49 7.82
N GLU A 448 -29.54 -4.77 8.17
CA GLU A 448 -30.82 -5.47 8.19
C GLU A 448 -31.81 -4.82 9.18
N ALA A 449 -31.35 -4.51 10.40
CA ALA A 449 -32.17 -3.89 11.43
C ALA A 449 -32.64 -2.48 11.01
N LEU A 450 -31.78 -1.70 10.37
CA LEU A 450 -32.10 -0.38 9.86
C LEU A 450 -33.06 -0.46 8.66
N ALA A 451 -32.87 -1.41 7.74
CA ALA A 451 -33.79 -1.67 6.63
C ALA A 451 -35.19 -2.06 7.15
N ALA A 452 -35.28 -2.90 8.20
CA ALA A 452 -36.54 -3.30 8.81
C ALA A 452 -37.35 -2.14 9.42
N THR A 453 -36.76 -0.96 9.59
CA THR A 453 -37.49 0.24 10.04
C THR A 453 -38.45 0.80 8.99
N GLY A 454 -38.35 0.37 7.75
CA GLY A 454 -39.15 0.86 6.61
C GLY A 454 -38.80 2.29 6.16
N LYS A 455 -37.70 2.86 6.66
CA LYS A 455 -37.20 4.19 6.24
C LYS A 455 -36.38 4.06 4.96
N GLU A 456 -36.23 5.17 4.22
CA GLU A 456 -35.33 5.21 3.06
C GLU A 456 -33.88 5.02 3.54
N LEU A 457 -33.29 3.84 3.27
CA LEU A 457 -31.94 3.50 3.65
C LEU A 457 -31.02 3.59 2.43
N ALA A 458 -29.93 4.35 2.52
CA ALA A 458 -28.79 4.31 1.63
C ALA A 458 -27.59 3.68 2.37
N VAL A 459 -26.85 2.80 1.71
CA VAL A 459 -25.66 2.19 2.31
C VAL A 459 -24.43 2.54 1.47
N VAL A 460 -23.34 2.94 2.15
CA VAL A 460 -22.06 3.28 1.55
C VAL A 460 -20.99 2.30 2.05
N ALA A 461 -20.48 1.44 1.17
CA ALA A 461 -19.29 0.64 1.43
C ALA A 461 -18.07 1.58 1.33
N LEU A 462 -17.55 2.00 2.48
CA LEU A 462 -16.48 2.99 2.59
C LEU A 462 -15.11 2.44 2.21
N ARG A 463 -14.90 1.13 2.29
CA ARG A 463 -13.62 0.48 1.97
C ARG A 463 -13.82 -0.54 0.84
N ASN A 464 -13.65 -1.83 1.14
CA ASN A 464 -13.85 -2.88 0.15
C ASN A 464 -15.33 -2.92 -0.32
N PRO A 465 -15.59 -2.99 -1.62
CA PRO A 465 -16.97 -3.02 -2.14
C PRO A 465 -17.66 -4.37 -1.97
N TYR A 466 -16.97 -5.38 -1.47
CA TYR A 466 -17.50 -6.73 -1.24
C TYR A 466 -18.63 -6.80 -0.19
N ASP A 467 -18.88 -5.70 0.52
CA ASP A 467 -20.07 -5.55 1.37
C ASP A 467 -21.35 -5.51 0.55
N ILE A 468 -21.32 -4.92 -0.67
CA ILE A 468 -22.48 -4.58 -1.50
C ILE A 468 -23.45 -5.76 -1.74
N PRO A 469 -23.01 -6.96 -2.16
CA PRO A 469 -23.91 -8.09 -2.40
C PRO A 469 -24.52 -8.65 -1.12
N LEU A 470 -23.91 -8.45 0.04
CA LEU A 470 -24.36 -8.97 1.33
C LEU A 470 -25.37 -8.02 2.04
N LEU A 471 -25.49 -6.79 1.58
CA LEU A 471 -26.39 -5.80 2.17
C LEU A 471 -27.86 -6.08 1.82
N PRO A 472 -28.80 -5.79 2.73
CA PRO A 472 -30.24 -5.94 2.47
C PRO A 472 -30.72 -5.06 1.32
N ASP A 473 -31.96 -5.30 0.85
CA ASP A 473 -32.62 -4.40 -0.08
C ASP A 473 -32.81 -3.03 0.57
N CYS A 474 -32.39 -2.00 -0.16
CA CYS A 474 -32.40 -0.62 0.31
C CYS A 474 -32.52 0.37 -0.87
N ALA A 475 -32.72 1.67 -0.57
CA ALA A 475 -32.92 2.69 -1.59
C ALA A 475 -31.74 2.78 -2.58
N CYS A 476 -30.51 2.71 -2.08
CA CYS A 476 -29.32 2.59 -2.93
C CYS A 476 -28.13 2.01 -2.17
N LYS A 477 -27.19 1.45 -2.94
CA LYS A 477 -25.88 0.97 -2.47
C LYS A 477 -24.79 1.69 -3.25
N ILE A 478 -23.79 2.20 -2.51
CA ILE A 478 -22.71 3.04 -3.03
C ILE A 478 -21.37 2.45 -2.60
N ALA A 479 -20.35 2.47 -3.46
CA ALA A 479 -18.98 2.16 -3.11
C ALA A 479 -18.11 3.43 -3.17
N ALA A 480 -17.26 3.63 -2.15
CA ALA A 480 -16.42 4.81 -2.01
C ALA A 480 -14.91 4.50 -1.97
N TYR A 481 -14.52 3.26 -1.68
CA TYR A 481 -13.15 2.70 -1.70
C TYR A 481 -12.17 3.32 -0.71
N ASP A 482 -12.59 4.29 0.11
CA ASP A 482 -11.79 4.97 1.12
C ASP A 482 -12.68 5.55 2.22
N TYR A 483 -12.11 5.76 3.41
CA TYR A 483 -12.78 6.40 4.55
C TYR A 483 -11.97 7.59 5.11
N SER A 484 -11.26 8.28 4.23
CA SER A 484 -10.53 9.51 4.53
C SER A 484 -11.39 10.77 4.34
N THR A 485 -10.98 11.88 4.95
CA THR A 485 -11.65 13.17 4.78
C THR A 485 -11.79 13.62 3.31
N PRO A 486 -10.81 13.44 2.41
CA PRO A 486 -11.01 13.72 0.97
C PRO A 486 -12.13 12.89 0.33
N CYS A 487 -12.25 11.60 0.69
CA CYS A 487 -13.35 10.75 0.23
C CYS A 487 -14.70 11.22 0.80
N PHE A 488 -14.78 11.59 2.08
CA PHE A 488 -16.02 12.12 2.67
C PHE A 488 -16.48 13.41 1.99
N ARG A 489 -15.54 14.29 1.61
CA ARG A 489 -15.87 15.48 0.82
C ARG A 489 -16.43 15.12 -0.56
N ALA A 490 -15.85 14.13 -1.22
CA ALA A 490 -16.36 13.64 -2.50
C ALA A 490 -17.77 13.03 -2.37
N LEU A 491 -18.03 12.27 -1.30
CA LEU A 491 -19.37 11.75 -0.98
C LEU A 491 -20.36 12.89 -0.68
N GLU A 492 -19.96 13.93 0.07
CA GLU A 492 -20.80 15.12 0.31
C GLU A 492 -21.20 15.78 -1.02
N GLU A 493 -20.22 16.01 -1.91
CA GLU A 493 -20.48 16.59 -3.24
C GLU A 493 -21.42 15.69 -4.06
N ALA A 494 -21.20 14.38 -4.06
CA ALA A 494 -22.04 13.40 -4.75
C ALA A 494 -23.47 13.37 -4.18
N PHE A 495 -23.64 13.49 -2.85
CA PHE A 495 -24.96 13.53 -2.22
C PHE A 495 -25.72 14.83 -2.51
N ARG A 496 -25.01 15.95 -2.73
CA ARG A 496 -25.63 17.24 -3.11
C ARG A 496 -26.02 17.30 -4.59
N SER A 497 -25.15 16.79 -5.48
CA SER A 497 -25.38 16.83 -6.93
C SER A 497 -26.22 15.67 -7.46
N GLY A 498 -26.14 14.49 -6.82
CA GLY A 498 -26.67 13.24 -7.33
C GLY A 498 -25.73 12.55 -8.33
N ASP A 499 -24.57 13.13 -8.64
CA ASP A 499 -23.62 12.60 -9.62
C ASP A 499 -22.69 11.56 -8.99
N MET A 500 -22.75 10.33 -9.48
CA MET A 500 -21.89 9.21 -9.10
C MET A 500 -21.50 8.46 -10.36
N THR A 501 -20.33 8.80 -10.90
CA THR A 501 -19.90 8.34 -12.23
C THR A 501 -18.87 7.20 -12.19
N GLY A 502 -18.49 6.78 -10.99
CA GLY A 502 -17.52 5.71 -10.81
C GLY A 502 -17.97 4.38 -11.40
N VAL A 503 -17.00 3.58 -11.82
CA VAL A 503 -17.21 2.22 -12.34
C VAL A 503 -16.69 1.21 -11.36
N MET A 504 -17.37 0.07 -11.22
CA MET A 504 -16.95 -0.98 -10.29
C MET A 504 -15.65 -1.64 -10.78
N PRO A 505 -14.55 -1.61 -10.00
CA PRO A 505 -13.28 -2.20 -10.42
C PRO A 505 -13.19 -3.71 -10.21
N VAL A 506 -14.11 -4.29 -9.48
CA VAL A 506 -14.14 -5.72 -9.13
C VAL A 506 -15.50 -6.34 -9.43
N LYS A 507 -15.54 -7.64 -9.60
CA LYS A 507 -16.79 -8.41 -9.64
C LYS A 507 -17.33 -8.54 -8.21
N LEU A 508 -18.65 -8.39 -8.05
CA LEU A 508 -19.33 -8.52 -6.78
C LEU A 508 -20.10 -9.83 -6.69
#